data_f502ae93ad1eaca7795f549fdaa2dac6
#
_entry.id   f502ae93ad1eaca7795f549fdaa2dac6
#
_cell.length_a   1.000
_cell.length_b   1.000
_cell.length_c   1.000
_cell.angle_alpha   90.00
_cell.angle_beta   90.00
_cell.angle_gamma   90.00
#
_symmetry.space_group_name_H-M   'P 1'
#
loop_
_entity.id
_entity.type
_entity.pdbx_description
1 polymer ?
#
loop_
_entity_poly.entity_id
_entity_poly.type
_entity_poly.pdbx_seq_one_letter_code
_entity_poly.pdbx_strand_id
1 'polypeptide(L)'
;MNATAANAGTANPIAIDGLGQISIIAHDLPRATAFYRDVLGLPLLFTAEGMAFFDCGGVRLMLGPASAPELDHASSILYFRVPDVHAAHRHLVAMGVKIEAPPRLIARMQTYDLWMVGFRDSEGNLMQLMSEVPRSS
;
A
#
# COMPACT_ATOMS: atom_id res chain seq x y z
N MET A 1 -11.49 17.08 -0.58
CA MET A 1 -11.32 17.49 0.20
C MET A 1 -10.97 18.40 0.44
N ASN A 2 -11.01 18.87 0.39
CA ASN A 2 -10.43 19.76 0.64
C ASN A 2 -10.14 20.11 1.86
N ALA A 3 -10.00 19.38 2.63
CA ALA A 3 -9.71 19.70 3.97
C ALA A 3 -8.50 20.53 4.16
N THR A 4 -7.73 20.60 3.14
CA THR A 4 -6.51 21.39 3.21
C THR A 4 -6.75 22.84 3.44
N ALA A 5 -7.87 23.33 2.98
CA ALA A 5 -8.15 24.74 3.13
C ALA A 5 -8.20 25.17 4.59
N ALA A 6 -8.57 24.27 5.47
CA ALA A 6 -8.72 24.61 6.87
C ALA A 6 -7.44 25.08 7.52
N ASN A 7 -6.31 24.63 7.02
CA ASN A 7 -5.02 24.98 7.62
C ASN A 7 -4.26 26.05 6.86
N ALA A 8 -4.84 26.54 5.78
CA ALA A 8 -4.14 27.47 4.92
C ALA A 8 -3.75 28.75 5.66
N GLY A 9 -4.55 29.18 6.63
CA GLY A 9 -4.29 30.40 7.36
C GLY A 9 -3.35 30.26 8.54
N THR A 10 -3.00 29.04 8.91
CA THR A 10 -2.12 28.85 10.05
C THR A 10 -0.67 28.99 9.61
N ALA A 11 0.11 29.56 10.47
CA ALA A 11 1.51 29.81 10.15
C ALA A 11 2.42 28.66 10.58
N ASN A 12 1.98 27.42 10.41
CA ASN A 12 2.81 26.28 10.75
C ASN A 12 3.91 26.10 9.71
N PRO A 13 5.19 26.30 10.08
CA PRO A 13 6.29 26.21 9.12
C PRO A 13 6.58 24.81 8.62
N ILE A 14 6.07 23.75 9.28
CA ILE A 14 6.23 22.39 8.77
C ILE A 14 5.53 22.23 7.41
N ALA A 15 4.28 22.70 7.31
CA ALA A 15 3.54 22.79 6.05
C ALA A 15 3.54 21.46 5.26
N ILE A 16 3.23 20.36 5.93
CA ILE A 16 3.14 19.05 5.26
C ILE A 16 2.03 19.10 4.22
N ASP A 17 2.35 18.68 2.98
CA ASP A 17 1.39 18.67 1.88
C ASP A 17 1.09 17.25 1.36
N GLY A 18 1.61 16.22 2.02
CA GLY A 18 1.32 14.84 1.66
C GLY A 18 2.43 13.89 2.07
N LEU A 19 2.30 12.65 1.65
CA LEU A 19 3.36 11.66 1.80
C LEU A 19 4.18 11.62 0.52
N GLY A 20 5.51 11.71 0.65
CA GLY A 20 6.39 11.61 -0.51
C GLY A 20 6.89 10.19 -0.72
N GLN A 21 7.18 9.49 0.36
CA GLN A 21 7.80 8.18 0.27
C GLN A 21 7.49 7.35 1.52
N ILE A 22 7.38 6.03 1.30
CA ILE A 22 7.22 5.04 2.37
C ILE A 22 8.34 4.02 2.20
N SER A 23 9.02 3.68 3.29
CA SER A 23 10.08 2.67 3.28
C SER A 23 9.53 1.36 3.82
N ILE A 24 9.76 0.29 3.06
CA ILE A 24 9.41 -1.07 3.46
C ILE A 24 10.71 -1.88 3.47
N ILE A 25 11.01 -2.49 4.60
CA ILE A 25 12.25 -3.27 4.73
C ILE A 25 12.10 -4.56 3.95
N ALA A 26 13.10 -4.86 3.13
CA ALA A 26 13.16 -6.09 2.35
C ALA A 26 14.54 -6.72 2.54
N HIS A 27 14.56 -7.92 3.13
CA HIS A 27 15.81 -8.67 3.30
C HIS A 27 16.22 -9.39 2.02
N ASP A 28 15.23 -9.73 1.18
CA ASP A 28 15.46 -10.34 -0.12
C ASP A 28 14.91 -9.40 -1.18
N LEU A 29 15.77 -8.51 -1.64
CA LEU A 29 15.32 -7.45 -2.56
C LEU A 29 14.81 -8.01 -3.90
N PRO A 30 15.47 -9.01 -4.54
CA PRO A 30 14.92 -9.55 -5.78
C PRO A 30 13.53 -10.13 -5.61
N ARG A 31 13.28 -10.86 -4.50
CA ARG A 31 11.96 -11.42 -4.22
C ARG A 31 10.94 -10.33 -4.00
N ALA A 32 11.28 -9.32 -3.20
CA ALA A 32 10.37 -8.23 -2.90
C ALA A 32 10.08 -7.40 -4.15
N THR A 33 11.09 -7.15 -4.98
CA THR A 33 10.91 -6.42 -6.23
C THR A 33 9.94 -7.16 -7.14
N ALA A 34 10.12 -8.48 -7.29
CA ALA A 34 9.23 -9.28 -8.11
C ALA A 34 7.80 -9.26 -7.56
N PHE A 35 7.64 -9.33 -6.25
CA PHE A 35 6.32 -9.33 -5.64
C PHE A 35 5.59 -8.01 -5.93
N TYR A 36 6.22 -6.88 -5.66
CA TYR A 36 5.56 -5.58 -5.84
C TYR A 36 5.34 -5.26 -7.31
N ARG A 37 6.26 -5.67 -8.18
CA ARG A 37 6.12 -5.45 -9.63
C ARG A 37 5.11 -6.41 -10.26
N ASP A 38 5.25 -7.71 -10.01
CA ASP A 38 4.52 -8.73 -10.78
C ASP A 38 3.23 -9.18 -10.12
N VAL A 39 3.19 -9.26 -8.78
CA VAL A 39 1.99 -9.65 -8.06
C VAL A 39 1.09 -8.45 -7.83
N LEU A 40 1.63 -7.36 -7.27
CA LEU A 40 0.83 -6.16 -7.00
C LEU A 40 0.67 -5.25 -8.20
N GLY A 41 1.54 -5.38 -9.21
CA GLY A 41 1.41 -4.61 -10.44
C GLY A 41 1.81 -3.15 -10.32
N LEU A 42 2.63 -2.79 -9.34
CA LEU A 42 3.07 -1.41 -9.22
C LEU A 42 4.19 -1.10 -10.21
N PRO A 43 4.18 0.07 -10.84
CA PRO A 43 5.25 0.46 -11.75
C PRO A 43 6.58 0.58 -11.01
N LEU A 44 7.60 -0.12 -11.49
CA LEU A 44 8.96 0.03 -10.99
C LEU A 44 9.56 1.27 -11.61
N LEU A 45 9.95 2.23 -10.78
CA LEU A 45 10.52 3.49 -11.27
C LEU A 45 12.00 3.34 -11.58
N PHE A 46 12.76 2.82 -10.62
CA PHE A 46 14.20 2.60 -10.79
C PHE A 46 14.72 1.81 -9.61
N THR A 47 15.94 1.30 -9.77
CA THR A 47 16.71 0.67 -8.70
C THR A 47 17.98 1.46 -8.49
N ALA A 48 18.45 1.53 -7.25
CA ALA A 48 19.69 2.23 -6.92
C ALA A 48 20.23 1.70 -5.60
N GLU A 49 21.50 1.33 -5.60
CA GLU A 49 22.25 1.02 -4.37
C GLU A 49 21.55 0.03 -3.44
N GLY A 50 21.05 -1.07 -4.01
CA GLY A 50 20.40 -2.11 -3.22
C GLY A 50 18.97 -1.80 -2.83
N MET A 51 18.34 -0.82 -3.47
CA MET A 51 16.97 -0.43 -3.23
C MET A 51 16.16 -0.46 -4.52
N ALA A 52 14.86 -0.69 -4.39
CA ALA A 52 13.93 -0.61 -5.52
C ALA A 52 12.84 0.40 -5.17
N PHE A 53 12.46 1.20 -6.17
CA PHE A 53 11.50 2.29 -5.97
C PHE A 53 10.30 2.09 -6.90
N PHE A 54 9.11 2.16 -6.34
CA PHE A 54 7.86 1.95 -7.06
C PHE A 54 6.96 3.17 -6.94
N ASP A 55 6.14 3.40 -7.96
CA ASP A 55 5.11 4.42 -7.88
C ASP A 55 3.80 3.80 -7.38
N CYS A 56 3.25 4.42 -6.34
CA CYS A 56 1.95 4.01 -5.81
C CYS A 56 1.06 5.26 -5.73
N GLY A 57 0.45 5.62 -6.85
CA GLY A 57 -0.46 6.75 -6.88
C GLY A 57 0.18 8.07 -6.52
N GLY A 58 1.44 8.26 -6.88
CA GLY A 58 2.18 9.49 -6.57
C GLY A 58 3.02 9.40 -5.29
N VAL A 59 2.82 8.36 -4.49
CA VAL A 59 3.67 8.10 -3.32
C VAL A 59 4.70 7.05 -3.74
N ARG A 60 5.96 7.31 -3.46
CA ARG A 60 7.03 6.38 -3.80
C ARG A 60 7.18 5.32 -2.72
N LEU A 61 7.16 4.04 -3.10
CA LEU A 61 7.49 2.96 -2.18
C LEU A 61 8.93 2.56 -2.41
N MET A 62 9.73 2.54 -1.34
CA MET A 62 11.13 2.15 -1.39
C MET A 62 11.30 0.81 -0.68
N LEU A 63 11.81 -0.18 -1.39
CA LEU A 63 12.16 -1.47 -0.82
C LEU A 63 13.65 -1.57 -0.66
N GLY A 64 14.11 -2.07 0.47
CA GLY A 64 15.53 -2.26 0.68
C GLY A 64 15.85 -2.68 2.10
N PRO A 65 17.13 -2.95 2.39
CA PRO A 65 17.55 -3.34 3.73
C PRO A 65 17.45 -2.16 4.70
N ALA A 66 17.38 -2.48 5.98
CA ALA A 66 17.42 -1.45 7.01
C ALA A 66 18.80 -0.81 7.06
N SER A 67 18.85 0.50 7.22
CA SER A 67 20.13 1.22 7.35
C SER A 67 20.74 1.07 8.74
N ALA A 68 19.98 0.59 9.72
CA ALA A 68 20.45 0.33 11.08
C ALA A 68 19.57 -0.75 11.70
N PRO A 69 20.10 -1.53 12.67
CA PRO A 69 19.31 -2.62 13.26
C PRO A 69 17.97 -2.19 13.87
N GLU A 70 17.93 -1.02 14.48
CA GLU A 70 16.66 -0.54 15.09
C GLU A 70 15.62 -0.14 14.04
N LEU A 71 16.01 -0.02 12.78
CA LEU A 71 15.10 0.29 11.68
C LEU A 71 14.62 -0.96 10.95
N ASP A 72 15.10 -2.14 11.36
CA ASP A 72 14.72 -3.42 10.76
C ASP A 72 13.51 -3.96 11.50
N HIS A 73 12.34 -3.50 11.07
CA HIS A 73 11.08 -3.88 11.69
C HIS A 73 10.00 -4.04 10.63
N ALA A 74 8.90 -4.65 11.04
CA ALA A 74 7.76 -4.84 10.14
C ALA A 74 7.22 -3.49 9.67
N SER A 75 6.72 -3.46 8.45
CA SER A 75 6.10 -2.28 7.88
C SER A 75 4.81 -1.92 8.62
N SER A 76 4.43 -0.65 8.55
CA SER A 76 3.06 -0.26 8.83
C SER A 76 2.12 -0.99 7.86
N ILE A 77 0.86 -1.13 8.25
CA ILE A 77 -0.14 -1.75 7.39
C ILE A 77 -0.55 -0.73 6.34
N LEU A 78 -0.24 -1.04 5.08
CA LEU A 78 -0.64 -0.17 3.98
C LEU A 78 -1.97 -0.66 3.41
N TYR A 79 -2.85 0.28 3.11
CA TYR A 79 -4.16 0.01 2.54
C TYR A 79 -4.14 0.48 1.10
N PHE A 80 -4.00 -0.46 0.16
CA PHE A 80 -3.96 -0.15 -1.26
C PHE A 80 -5.38 -0.09 -1.82
N ARG A 81 -5.72 0.98 -2.49
CA ARG A 81 -7.05 1.11 -3.11
C ARG A 81 -7.08 0.36 -4.44
N VAL A 82 -8.08 -0.49 -4.61
CA VAL A 82 -8.30 -1.21 -5.87
C VAL A 82 -9.76 -1.03 -6.29
N PRO A 83 -10.07 -1.15 -7.58
CA PRO A 83 -11.46 -1.03 -8.05
C PRO A 83 -12.37 -2.15 -7.53
N ASP A 84 -11.84 -3.38 -7.42
CA ASP A 84 -12.63 -4.56 -7.10
C ASP A 84 -11.78 -5.52 -6.27
N VAL A 85 -12.07 -5.59 -4.95
CA VAL A 85 -11.30 -6.47 -4.07
C VAL A 85 -11.54 -7.95 -4.38
N HIS A 86 -12.69 -8.31 -4.96
CA HIS A 86 -12.98 -9.72 -5.28
C HIS A 86 -12.08 -10.18 -6.43
N ALA A 87 -11.96 -9.37 -7.48
CA ALA A 87 -11.08 -9.67 -8.59
C ALA A 87 -9.62 -9.69 -8.14
N ALA A 88 -9.22 -8.73 -7.32
CA ALA A 88 -7.87 -8.67 -6.79
C ALA A 88 -7.56 -9.88 -5.90
N HIS A 89 -8.52 -10.30 -5.08
CA HIS A 89 -8.37 -11.49 -4.25
C HIS A 89 -8.12 -12.74 -5.09
N ARG A 90 -8.90 -12.92 -6.17
CA ARG A 90 -8.70 -14.08 -7.06
C ARG A 90 -7.30 -14.07 -7.66
N HIS A 91 -6.81 -12.91 -8.03
CA HIS A 91 -5.45 -12.77 -8.54
C HIS A 91 -4.40 -13.14 -7.49
N LEU A 92 -4.55 -12.63 -6.26
CA LEU A 92 -3.62 -12.94 -5.18
C LEU A 92 -3.58 -14.45 -4.90
N VAL A 93 -4.74 -15.10 -4.87
CA VAL A 93 -4.82 -16.55 -4.66
C VAL A 93 -4.11 -17.28 -5.80
N ALA A 94 -4.35 -16.87 -7.04
CA ALA A 94 -3.72 -17.50 -8.21
C ALA A 94 -2.19 -17.34 -8.18
N MET A 95 -1.69 -16.25 -7.58
CA MET A 95 -0.24 -16.01 -7.47
C MET A 95 0.37 -16.63 -6.21
N GLY A 96 -0.41 -17.38 -5.44
CA GLY A 96 0.10 -18.06 -4.26
C GLY A 96 0.33 -17.17 -3.05
N VAL A 97 -0.30 -16.00 -3.00
CA VAL A 97 -0.14 -15.06 -1.89
C VAL A 97 -0.89 -15.57 -0.66
N LYS A 98 -0.28 -15.39 0.51
CA LYS A 98 -0.94 -15.75 1.76
C LYS A 98 -2.05 -14.74 2.08
N ILE A 99 -3.27 -15.23 2.16
CA ILE A 99 -4.44 -14.40 2.47
C ILE A 99 -4.67 -14.47 3.98
N GLU A 100 -4.68 -13.31 4.64
CA GLU A 100 -4.97 -13.22 6.07
C GLU A 100 -6.47 -13.11 6.32
N ALA A 101 -7.17 -12.40 5.45
CA ALA A 101 -8.61 -12.26 5.57
C ALA A 101 -9.23 -12.15 4.18
N PRO A 102 -10.21 -13.01 3.86
CA PRO A 102 -10.87 -12.95 2.55
C PRO A 102 -11.66 -11.66 2.39
N PRO A 103 -12.18 -11.39 1.18
CA PRO A 103 -12.99 -10.20 0.96
C PRO A 103 -14.14 -10.13 1.95
N ARG A 104 -14.31 -8.98 2.58
CA ARG A 104 -15.38 -8.79 3.55
C ARG A 104 -15.85 -7.35 3.54
N LEU A 105 -17.13 -7.17 3.79
CA LEU A 105 -17.72 -5.86 3.95
C LEU A 105 -17.29 -5.31 5.31
N ILE A 106 -16.61 -4.18 5.30
CA ILE A 106 -16.15 -3.53 6.53
C ILE A 106 -17.20 -2.58 7.05
N ALA A 107 -17.75 -1.74 6.16
CA ALA A 107 -18.68 -0.71 6.57
C ALA A 107 -19.57 -0.30 5.41
N ARG A 108 -20.82 0.01 5.72
CA ARG A 108 -21.73 0.64 4.77
C ARG A 108 -21.70 2.12 5.06
N MET A 109 -21.04 2.85 4.18
CA MET A 109 -20.98 4.30 4.31
C MET A 109 -22.17 4.93 3.59
N GLN A 110 -22.30 6.24 3.68
CA GLN A 110 -23.45 6.91 3.11
C GLN A 110 -23.55 6.76 1.59
N THR A 111 -22.40 6.83 0.90
CA THR A 111 -22.36 6.82 -0.57
C THR A 111 -21.65 5.60 -1.15
N TYR A 112 -21.01 4.79 -0.31
CA TYR A 112 -20.30 3.60 -0.79
C TYR A 112 -20.22 2.55 0.30
N ASP A 113 -19.93 1.31 -0.13
CA ASP A 113 -19.63 0.20 0.75
C ASP A 113 -18.13 -0.01 0.74
N LEU A 114 -17.53 -0.14 1.93
CA LEU A 114 -16.09 -0.35 2.06
C LEU A 114 -15.80 -1.83 2.22
N TRP A 115 -15.03 -2.38 1.30
CA TRP A 115 -14.60 -3.78 1.30
C TRP A 115 -13.09 -3.87 1.46
N MET A 116 -12.62 -4.93 2.11
CA MET A 116 -11.19 -5.15 2.30
C MET A 116 -10.81 -6.61 2.15
N VAL A 117 -9.52 -6.81 1.80
CA VAL A 117 -8.85 -8.11 1.77
C VAL A 117 -7.51 -7.94 2.47
N GLY A 118 -7.20 -8.83 3.41
CA GLY A 118 -5.90 -8.82 4.09
C GLY A 118 -4.97 -9.87 3.51
N PHE A 119 -3.72 -9.52 3.30
CA PHE A 119 -2.73 -10.44 2.74
C PHE A 119 -1.34 -10.13 3.30
N ARG A 120 -0.41 -11.05 3.09
CA ARG A 120 1.00 -10.85 3.44
C ARG A 120 1.82 -10.60 2.18
N ASP A 121 2.73 -9.63 2.25
CA ASP A 121 3.66 -9.41 1.15
C ASP A 121 4.78 -10.46 1.20
N SER A 122 5.76 -10.35 0.31
CA SER A 122 6.86 -11.30 0.21
C SER A 122 7.74 -11.33 1.45
N GLU A 123 7.73 -10.28 2.25
CA GLU A 123 8.53 -10.13 3.46
C GLU A 123 7.73 -10.41 4.73
N GLY A 124 6.49 -10.88 4.57
CA GLY A 124 5.62 -11.21 5.70
C GLY A 124 4.87 -10.04 6.30
N ASN A 125 4.94 -8.87 5.69
CA ASN A 125 4.21 -7.70 6.18
C ASN A 125 2.72 -7.82 5.89
N LEU A 126 1.91 -7.50 6.90
CA LEU A 126 0.46 -7.44 6.69
C LEU A 126 0.13 -6.21 5.86
N MET A 127 -0.63 -6.42 4.80
CA MET A 127 -1.12 -5.37 3.91
C MET A 127 -2.60 -5.57 3.67
N GLN A 128 -3.29 -4.54 3.23
CA GLN A 128 -4.70 -4.59 2.91
C GLN A 128 -4.94 -4.06 1.50
N LEU A 129 -5.91 -4.66 0.83
CA LEU A 129 -6.53 -4.04 -0.34
C LEU A 129 -7.88 -3.51 0.10
N MET A 130 -8.27 -2.36 -0.41
CA MET A 130 -9.56 -1.77 -0.10
C MET A 130 -10.25 -1.28 -1.36
N SER A 131 -11.56 -1.40 -1.41
CA SER A 131 -12.35 -0.77 -2.46
C SER A 131 -13.54 -0.07 -1.84
N GLU A 132 -13.83 1.11 -2.38
CA GLU A 132 -15.00 1.91 -2.03
C GLU A 132 -15.99 1.76 -3.16
N VAL A 133 -16.96 0.85 -2.98
CA VAL A 133 -17.92 0.49 -4.04
C VAL A 133 -19.11 1.43 -3.93
N PRO A 134 -19.36 2.27 -4.95
CA PRO A 134 -20.48 3.20 -4.89
C PRO A 134 -21.80 2.46 -4.68
N ARG A 135 -22.64 3.02 -3.85
CA ARG A 135 -23.98 2.46 -3.63
C ARG A 135 -24.93 3.07 -4.64
N SER A 136 -25.75 2.21 -5.23
CA SER A 136 -26.79 2.70 -6.10
C SER A 136 -27.87 3.37 -5.27
N SER A 137 -28.38 4.47 -5.74
CA SER A 137 -29.43 5.21 -5.07
C SER A 137 -30.80 4.59 -5.35
#